data_68e05641d2cc093459afe5acafa3aea6
#
_entry.id   68e05641d2cc093459afe5acafa3aea6
#
_cell.length_a   1.000
_cell.length_b   1.000
_cell.length_c   1.000
_cell.angle_alpha   90.00
_cell.angle_beta   90.00
_cell.angle_gamma   90.00
#
_symmetry.space_group_name_H-M   'P 1'
#
loop_
_entity.id
_entity.type
_entity.pdbx_description
1 polymer ?
#
loop_
_entity_poly.entity_id
_entity_poly.type
_entity_poly.pdbx_seq_one_letter_code
_entity_poly.pdbx_strand_id
1 'polypeptide(L)'
;AFLDSTLDRVADGGVLCGLAVFYALSPRYHSVWMVVVCLAGLNGAFLTSYIRARAEALGLDAKVGLLQRPERSVLLAAPQALFGLVFNGWVLDIILIFLTVTAWITVVQRTKFVYDQTNDRAVAPPLPLTTEKSFWLRRRGRTGTRH
;
A
#
# COMPACT_ATOMS: atom_id res chain seq x y z
N ALA A 1 11.12 -3.58 -11.79
CA ALA A 1 9.82 -3.31 -11.12
C ALA A 1 9.59 -4.22 -9.90
N PHE A 2 9.64 -5.57 -10.01
CA PHE A 2 9.35 -6.48 -8.90
C PHE A 2 10.37 -6.36 -7.75
N LEU A 3 11.66 -6.50 -8.05
CA LEU A 3 12.76 -6.38 -7.07
C LEU A 3 12.76 -5.01 -6.37
N ASP A 4 12.59 -3.95 -7.11
CA ASP A 4 12.52 -2.57 -6.62
C ASP A 4 11.40 -2.43 -5.58
N SER A 5 10.19 -2.88 -5.90
CA SER A 5 9.08 -2.82 -4.97
C SER A 5 9.23 -3.73 -3.74
N THR A 6 10.02 -4.79 -3.83
CA THR A 6 10.33 -5.67 -2.69
C THR A 6 11.39 -5.04 -1.80
N LEU A 7 12.48 -4.52 -2.39
CA LEU A 7 13.55 -3.86 -1.64
C LEU A 7 13.05 -2.64 -0.86
N ASP A 8 12.16 -1.86 -1.46
CA ASP A 8 11.53 -0.73 -0.76
C ASP A 8 10.77 -1.17 0.51
N ARG A 9 10.07 -2.32 0.46
CA ARG A 9 9.36 -2.83 1.65
C ARG A 9 10.31 -3.33 2.72
N VAL A 10 11.40 -3.95 2.31
CA VAL A 10 12.45 -4.39 3.24
C VAL A 10 13.10 -3.17 3.89
N ALA A 11 13.37 -2.11 3.13
CA ALA A 11 13.91 -0.86 3.66
C ALA A 11 12.95 -0.18 4.65
N ASP A 12 11.68 0.03 4.27
CA ASP A 12 10.66 0.61 5.15
C ASP A 12 10.50 -0.22 6.44
N GLY A 13 10.46 -1.55 6.30
CA GLY A 13 10.36 -2.48 7.42
C GLY A 13 11.60 -2.42 8.32
N GLY A 14 12.78 -2.36 7.73
CA GLY A 14 14.05 -2.26 8.45
C GLY A 14 14.15 -0.99 9.31
N VAL A 15 13.71 0.14 8.76
CA VAL A 15 13.67 1.42 9.49
C VAL A 15 12.72 1.34 10.69
N LEU A 16 11.49 0.86 10.51
CA LEU A 16 10.52 0.77 11.61
C LEU A 16 10.91 -0.26 12.67
N CYS A 17 11.50 -1.39 12.26
CA CYS A 17 12.08 -2.36 13.20
C CYS A 17 13.26 -1.76 13.97
N GLY A 18 14.15 -1.06 13.29
CA GLY A 18 15.31 -0.39 13.94
C GLY A 18 14.85 0.64 14.96
N LEU A 19 13.80 1.43 14.65
CA LEU A 19 13.21 2.40 15.59
C LEU A 19 12.54 1.68 16.77
N ALA A 20 11.84 0.58 16.54
CA ALA A 20 11.26 -0.22 17.64
C ALA A 20 12.33 -0.72 18.60
N VAL A 21 13.43 -1.24 18.06
CA VAL A 21 14.60 -1.67 18.87
C VAL A 21 15.23 -0.49 19.61
N PHE A 22 15.37 0.66 18.94
CA PHE A 22 15.87 1.88 19.57
C PHE A 22 15.03 2.30 20.78
N TYR A 23 13.71 2.34 20.66
CA TYR A 23 12.81 2.68 21.77
C TYR A 23 12.76 1.60 22.85
N ALA A 24 13.01 0.34 22.50
CA ALA A 24 13.06 -0.74 23.48
C ALA A 24 14.34 -0.73 24.33
N LEU A 25 15.47 -0.42 23.73
CA LEU A 25 16.78 -0.55 24.35
C LEU A 25 17.43 0.75 24.82
N SER A 26 16.93 1.91 24.37
CA SER A 26 17.52 3.21 24.72
C SER A 26 17.26 3.58 26.18
N PRO A 27 18.27 3.84 27.03
CA PRO A 27 18.04 4.23 28.42
C PRO A 27 17.33 5.58 28.56
N ARG A 28 17.50 6.48 27.58
CA ARG A 28 16.97 7.84 27.60
C ARG A 28 15.58 7.98 26.97
N TYR A 29 15.31 7.17 25.92
CA TYR A 29 14.10 7.25 25.11
C TYR A 29 13.24 6.00 25.22
N HIS A 30 13.45 5.19 26.26
CA HIS A 30 12.69 3.97 26.48
C HIS A 30 11.20 4.25 26.57
N SER A 31 10.44 3.69 25.63
CA SER A 31 8.98 3.83 25.56
C SER A 31 8.33 2.62 24.90
N VAL A 32 7.72 1.78 25.71
CA VAL A 32 6.95 0.63 25.24
C VAL A 32 5.82 1.06 24.31
N TRP A 33 5.24 2.22 24.55
CA TRP A 33 4.20 2.79 23.69
C TRP A 33 4.72 3.09 22.29
N MET A 34 5.89 3.68 22.17
CA MET A 34 6.51 3.94 20.85
C MET A 34 6.92 2.66 20.12
N VAL A 35 7.31 1.62 20.84
CA VAL A 35 7.52 0.29 20.23
C VAL A 35 6.22 -0.21 19.58
N VAL A 36 5.09 -0.11 20.30
CA VAL A 36 3.77 -0.50 19.75
C VAL A 36 3.41 0.35 18.54
N VAL A 37 3.65 1.66 18.55
CA VAL A 37 3.42 2.56 17.41
C VAL A 37 4.26 2.14 16.20
N CYS A 38 5.54 1.83 16.38
CA CYS A 38 6.41 1.34 15.31
C CYS A 38 5.89 0.04 14.69
N LEU A 39 5.49 -0.93 15.53
CA LEU A 39 4.94 -2.20 15.07
C LEU A 39 3.58 -2.03 14.37
N ALA A 40 2.72 -1.15 14.87
CA ALA A 40 1.47 -0.80 14.20
C ALA A 40 1.71 -0.11 12.86
N GLY A 41 2.68 0.79 12.76
CA GLY A 41 3.11 1.41 11.51
C GLY A 41 3.64 0.40 10.50
N LEU A 42 4.44 -0.56 10.95
CA LEU A 42 4.96 -1.65 10.14
C LEU A 42 3.81 -2.50 9.55
N ASN A 43 2.86 -2.92 10.40
CA ASN A 43 1.68 -3.65 9.95
C ASN A 43 0.86 -2.85 8.94
N GLY A 44 0.61 -1.57 9.19
CA GLY A 44 -0.10 -0.68 8.26
C GLY A 44 0.60 -0.57 6.90
N ALA A 45 1.93 -0.47 6.88
CA ALA A 45 2.72 -0.42 5.66
C ALA A 45 2.63 -1.72 4.84
N PHE A 46 2.69 -2.88 5.49
CA PHE A 46 2.54 -4.17 4.82
C PHE A 46 1.12 -4.39 4.31
N LEU A 47 0.10 -4.10 5.12
CA LEU A 47 -1.31 -4.23 4.71
C LEU A 47 -1.64 -3.34 3.51
N THR A 48 -1.19 -2.09 3.51
CA THR A 48 -1.38 -1.17 2.38
C THR A 48 -0.80 -1.73 1.08
N SER A 49 0.36 -2.37 1.17
CA SER A 49 1.04 -3.01 0.04
C SER A 49 0.34 -4.28 -0.41
N TYR A 50 -0.10 -5.10 0.54
CA TYR A 50 -0.83 -6.35 0.27
C TYR A 50 -2.17 -6.07 -0.43
N ILE A 51 -2.96 -5.12 0.11
CA ILE A 51 -4.26 -4.75 -0.49
C ILE A 51 -4.07 -4.26 -1.92
N ARG A 52 -3.03 -3.46 -2.17
CA ARG A 52 -2.69 -3.01 -3.53
C ARG A 52 -2.38 -4.17 -4.46
N ALA A 53 -1.49 -5.08 -4.07
CA ALA A 53 -1.13 -6.23 -4.87
C ALA A 53 -2.35 -7.14 -5.14
N ARG A 54 -3.23 -7.29 -4.14
CA ARG A 54 -4.46 -8.05 -4.28
C ARG A 54 -5.45 -7.39 -5.22
N ALA A 55 -5.60 -6.07 -5.15
CA ALA A 55 -6.46 -5.32 -6.07
C ALA A 55 -5.95 -5.40 -7.51
N GLU A 56 -4.65 -5.24 -7.73
CA GLU A 56 -4.01 -5.40 -9.05
C GLU A 56 -4.25 -6.81 -9.61
N ALA A 57 -4.17 -7.86 -8.79
CA ALA A 57 -4.48 -9.24 -9.18
C ALA A 57 -5.95 -9.44 -9.59
N LEU A 58 -6.88 -8.63 -9.06
CA LEU A 58 -8.29 -8.61 -9.43
C LEU A 58 -8.57 -7.69 -10.63
N GLY A 59 -7.55 -7.10 -11.24
CA GLY A 59 -7.66 -6.16 -12.34
C GLY A 59 -8.26 -4.80 -11.93
N LEU A 60 -8.09 -4.41 -10.65
CA LEU A 60 -8.52 -3.14 -10.11
C LEU A 60 -7.30 -2.22 -9.94
N ASP A 61 -7.38 -0.98 -10.41
CA ASP A 61 -6.31 0.01 -10.21
C ASP A 61 -6.53 0.74 -8.86
N ALA A 62 -5.93 0.20 -7.80
CA ALA A 62 -6.03 0.73 -6.44
C ALA A 62 -4.96 1.81 -6.15
N LYS A 63 -4.82 2.80 -7.02
CA LYS A 63 -3.93 3.97 -6.82
C LYS A 63 -4.48 4.99 -5.80
N VAL A 64 -5.33 4.56 -4.90
CA VAL A 64 -5.89 5.41 -3.84
C VAL A 64 -4.98 5.37 -2.62
N GLY A 65 -4.60 6.53 -2.08
CA GLY A 65 -3.83 6.66 -0.85
C GLY A 65 -3.41 8.09 -0.57
N LEU A 66 -3.40 8.48 0.72
CA LEU A 66 -3.17 9.85 1.17
C LEU A 66 -1.71 10.31 0.98
N LEU A 67 -0.74 9.38 1.11
CA LEU A 67 0.69 9.67 1.00
C LEU A 67 1.33 8.73 -0.02
N GLN A 68 1.99 9.31 -1.02
CA GLN A 68 2.81 8.55 -1.95
C GLN A 68 4.15 8.16 -1.28
N ARG A 69 4.79 7.12 -1.78
CA ARG A 69 6.02 6.55 -1.22
C ARG A 69 7.15 7.55 -0.96
N PRO A 70 7.53 8.43 -1.93
CA PRO A 70 8.62 9.36 -1.71
C PRO A 70 8.32 10.32 -0.56
N GLU A 71 7.07 10.71 -0.36
CA GLU A 71 6.65 11.60 0.72
C GLU A 71 6.87 10.98 2.10
N ARG A 72 6.63 9.67 2.27
CA ARG A 72 6.87 8.97 3.55
C ARG A 72 8.35 8.89 3.90
N SER A 73 9.20 8.55 2.95
CA SER A 73 10.65 8.45 3.17
C SER A 73 11.26 9.82 3.44
N VAL A 74 10.81 10.85 2.73
CA VAL A 74 11.23 12.23 2.97
C VAL A 74 10.74 12.73 4.34
N LEU A 75 9.49 12.43 4.72
CA LEU A 75 8.92 12.85 5.99
C LEU A 75 9.62 12.18 7.20
N LEU A 76 10.14 10.95 7.01
CA LEU A 76 10.96 10.27 8.01
C LEU A 76 12.39 10.82 8.07
N ALA A 77 13.02 11.04 6.92
CA ALA A 77 14.43 11.37 6.85
C ALA A 77 14.71 12.86 7.04
N ALA A 78 13.95 13.75 6.42
CA ALA A 78 14.25 15.18 6.40
C ALA A 78 14.17 15.84 7.78
N PRO A 79 13.14 15.62 8.63
CA PRO A 79 13.12 16.20 9.96
C PRO A 79 14.18 15.61 10.88
N GLN A 80 14.55 14.34 10.69
CA GLN A 80 15.64 13.70 11.43
C GLN A 80 17.01 14.29 11.07
N ALA A 81 17.23 14.55 9.79
CA ALA A 81 18.47 15.17 9.32
C ALA A 81 18.62 16.63 9.77
N LEU A 82 17.51 17.38 9.85
CA LEU A 82 17.50 18.81 10.20
C LEU A 82 17.44 19.05 11.70
N PHE A 83 16.64 18.30 12.42
CA PHE A 83 16.34 18.55 13.84
C PHE A 83 16.82 17.44 14.78
N GLY A 84 17.15 16.26 14.25
CA GLY A 84 17.74 15.15 14.96
C GLY A 84 17.22 14.96 16.38
N LEU A 85 18.16 14.87 17.32
CA LEU A 85 17.89 14.73 18.74
C LEU A 85 17.76 16.09 19.48
N VAL A 86 17.75 17.22 18.74
CA VAL A 86 17.76 18.57 19.34
C VAL A 86 16.53 18.83 20.21
N PHE A 87 15.36 18.34 19.83
CA PHE A 87 14.12 18.48 20.59
C PHE A 87 13.80 17.24 21.45
N ASN A 88 14.82 16.60 22.02
CA ASN A 88 14.64 15.48 22.96
C ASN A 88 13.79 14.31 22.42
N GLY A 89 13.80 14.08 21.09
CA GLY A 89 13.09 12.97 20.43
C GLY A 89 11.61 13.22 20.10
N TRP A 90 10.99 14.28 20.61
CA TRP A 90 9.56 14.57 20.41
C TRP A 90 9.16 14.70 18.94
N VAL A 91 10.03 15.23 18.10
CA VAL A 91 9.79 15.37 16.67
C VAL A 91 9.66 13.99 16.02
N LEU A 92 10.51 13.04 16.40
CA LEU A 92 10.46 11.67 15.93
C LEU A 92 9.17 10.98 16.35
N ASP A 93 8.76 11.13 17.60
CA ASP A 93 7.53 10.54 18.15
C ASP A 93 6.29 11.02 17.38
N ILE A 94 6.18 12.34 17.19
CA ILE A 94 5.05 12.95 16.46
C ILE A 94 5.00 12.44 15.02
N ILE A 95 6.15 12.38 14.33
CA ILE A 95 6.22 11.91 12.95
C ILE A 95 5.84 10.42 12.85
N LEU A 96 6.31 9.58 13.76
CA LEU A 96 5.97 8.16 13.77
C LEU A 96 4.48 7.93 14.03
N ILE A 97 3.89 8.65 14.96
CA ILE A 97 2.45 8.58 15.23
C ILE A 97 1.67 9.04 13.99
N PHE A 98 2.04 10.16 13.39
CA PHE A 98 1.41 10.68 12.17
C PHE A 98 1.48 9.67 11.01
N LEU A 99 2.66 9.10 10.76
CA LEU A 99 2.85 8.10 9.71
C LEU A 99 2.05 6.82 9.98
N THR A 100 1.98 6.38 11.22
CA THR A 100 1.19 5.21 11.61
C THR A 100 -0.30 5.45 11.38
N VAL A 101 -0.83 6.60 11.83
CA VAL A 101 -2.23 6.97 11.64
C VAL A 101 -2.58 7.07 10.16
N THR A 102 -1.77 7.76 9.35
CA THR A 102 -2.01 7.88 7.90
C THR A 102 -1.92 6.54 7.18
N ALA A 103 -1.04 5.63 7.61
CA ALA A 103 -0.98 4.27 7.07
C ALA A 103 -2.28 3.50 7.31
N TRP A 104 -2.83 3.56 8.53
CA TRP A 104 -4.09 2.89 8.86
C TRP A 104 -5.30 3.51 8.17
N ILE A 105 -5.36 4.84 8.05
CA ILE A 105 -6.38 5.51 7.24
C ILE A 105 -6.33 5.00 5.79
N THR A 106 -5.14 4.90 5.23
CA THR A 106 -4.95 4.39 3.86
C THR A 106 -5.37 2.92 3.73
N VAL A 107 -5.10 2.08 4.72
CA VAL A 107 -5.56 0.68 4.77
C VAL A 107 -7.09 0.63 4.69
N VAL A 108 -7.78 1.39 5.54
CA VAL A 108 -9.25 1.41 5.58
C VAL A 108 -9.83 1.92 4.26
N GLN A 109 -9.31 3.03 3.72
CA GLN A 109 -9.75 3.60 2.45
C GLN A 109 -9.60 2.60 1.29
N ARG A 110 -8.45 1.94 1.19
CA ARG A 110 -8.19 0.94 0.13
C ARG A 110 -9.05 -0.30 0.28
N THR A 111 -9.19 -0.80 1.51
CA THR A 111 -10.05 -1.96 1.77
C THR A 111 -11.49 -1.67 1.35
N LYS A 112 -12.02 -0.51 1.74
CA LYS A 112 -13.36 -0.08 1.37
C LYS A 112 -13.50 0.04 -0.15
N PHE A 113 -12.57 0.71 -0.81
CA PHE A 113 -12.58 0.88 -2.26
C PHE A 113 -12.58 -0.47 -3.02
N VAL A 114 -11.73 -1.41 -2.61
CA VAL A 114 -11.66 -2.74 -3.24
C VAL A 114 -12.94 -3.53 -2.96
N TYR A 115 -13.47 -3.44 -1.74
CA TYR A 115 -14.71 -4.11 -1.37
C TYR A 115 -15.91 -3.61 -2.21
N ASP A 116 -16.08 -2.30 -2.33
CA ASP A 116 -17.18 -1.69 -3.09
C ASP A 116 -17.09 -2.11 -4.56
N GLN A 117 -15.91 -2.01 -5.18
CA GLN A 117 -15.73 -2.40 -6.58
C GLN A 117 -15.89 -3.91 -6.83
N THR A 118 -15.52 -4.75 -5.88
CA THR A 118 -15.71 -6.20 -6.00
C THR A 118 -17.19 -6.55 -5.90
N ASN A 119 -17.93 -5.89 -5.01
CA ASN A 119 -19.36 -6.09 -4.84
C ASN A 119 -20.14 -5.63 -6.06
N ASP A 120 -19.82 -4.47 -6.63
CA ASP A 120 -20.43 -3.95 -7.85
C ASP A 120 -20.21 -4.88 -9.05
N ARG A 121 -19.01 -5.50 -9.17
CA ARG A 121 -18.74 -6.50 -10.22
C ARG A 121 -19.50 -7.82 -10.00
N ALA A 122 -19.73 -8.21 -8.77
CA ALA A 122 -20.51 -9.42 -8.45
C ALA A 122 -22.00 -9.25 -8.77
N VAL A 123 -22.50 -8.00 -8.73
CA VAL A 123 -23.89 -7.65 -9.06
C VAL A 123 -24.07 -7.41 -10.56
N ALA A 124 -22.99 -7.12 -11.31
CA ALA A 124 -23.09 -6.95 -12.76
C ALA A 124 -23.53 -8.25 -13.44
N PRO A 125 -24.56 -8.24 -14.29
CA PRO A 125 -24.99 -9.44 -15.00
C PRO A 125 -23.83 -9.99 -15.86
N PRO A 126 -23.67 -11.32 -15.95
CA PRO A 126 -22.62 -11.90 -16.75
C PRO A 126 -22.75 -11.39 -18.20
N LEU A 127 -21.61 -10.96 -18.78
CA LEU A 127 -21.57 -10.48 -20.14
C LEU A 127 -22.24 -11.53 -21.05
N PRO A 128 -23.19 -11.14 -21.92
CA PRO A 128 -23.85 -12.09 -22.79
C PRO A 128 -22.81 -12.81 -23.66
N LEU A 129 -22.80 -14.13 -23.59
CA LEU A 129 -21.88 -15.02 -24.32
C LEU A 129 -21.97 -14.89 -25.86
N THR A 130 -22.81 -13.99 -26.34
CA THR A 130 -23.07 -13.72 -27.75
C THR A 130 -21.90 -13.08 -28.48
N THR A 131 -20.98 -12.40 -27.79
CA THR A 131 -19.89 -11.66 -28.45
C THR A 131 -18.81 -12.60 -29.03
N GLU A 132 -18.56 -13.73 -28.38
CA GLU A 132 -17.55 -14.68 -28.86
C GLU A 132 -18.05 -15.51 -30.03
N LYS A 133 -19.29 -15.98 -29.98
CA LYS A 133 -19.92 -16.69 -31.10
C LYS A 133 -20.06 -15.82 -32.37
N SER A 134 -20.42 -14.54 -32.20
CA SER A 134 -20.55 -13.60 -33.32
C SER A 134 -19.20 -13.28 -33.99
N PHE A 135 -18.11 -13.27 -33.23
CA PHE A 135 -16.76 -13.07 -33.74
C PHE A 135 -16.32 -14.24 -34.62
N TRP A 136 -16.53 -15.48 -34.20
CA TRP A 136 -16.18 -16.70 -34.97
C TRP A 136 -17.06 -16.89 -36.18
N LEU A 137 -18.33 -16.56 -36.10
CA LEU A 137 -19.25 -16.64 -37.25
C LEU A 137 -18.91 -15.61 -38.35
N ARG A 138 -18.49 -14.40 -37.96
CA ARG A 138 -18.02 -13.39 -38.91
C ARG A 138 -16.72 -13.80 -39.65
N ARG A 139 -15.86 -14.57 -39.01
CA ARG A 139 -14.61 -15.04 -39.59
C ARG A 139 -14.85 -16.17 -40.61
N ARG A 140 -15.83 -17.04 -40.38
CA ARG A 140 -16.22 -18.12 -41.32
C ARG A 140 -16.91 -17.62 -42.60
N GLY A 141 -17.66 -16.52 -42.51
CA GLY A 141 -18.33 -15.94 -43.68
C GLY A 141 -17.39 -15.26 -44.68
N ARG A 142 -16.14 -14.98 -44.30
CA ARG A 142 -15.18 -14.25 -45.14
C ARG A 142 -14.26 -15.15 -45.97
N THR A 143 -14.31 -16.48 -45.77
CA THR A 143 -13.48 -17.46 -46.51
C THR A 143 -14.25 -18.20 -47.61
N GLY A 144 -15.51 -17.83 -47.85
CA GLY A 144 -16.43 -18.56 -48.74
C GLY A 144 -16.68 -17.97 -50.13
N THR A 145 -15.97 -16.93 -50.57
CA THR A 145 -16.15 -16.39 -51.92
C THR A 145 -14.80 -16.12 -52.60
N ARG A 146 -14.18 -17.17 -53.09
CA ARG A 146 -13.26 -17.14 -54.26
C ARG A 146 -13.59 -18.30 -55.15
N HIS A 147 -14.41 -18.05 -56.12
CA HIS A 147 -14.41 -18.70 -57.42
C HIS A 147 -14.12 -17.65 -58.46
#